data_967b878995e828ea42310381e7f33a35
#
_entry.id   967b878995e828ea42310381e7f33a35
#
_cell.length_a   1.000
_cell.length_b   1.000
_cell.length_c   1.000
_cell.angle_alpha   90.00
_cell.angle_beta   90.00
_cell.angle_gamma   90.00
#
_symmetry.space_group_name_H-M   'P 1'
#
loop_
_entity.id
_entity.type
_entity.pdbx_description
1 polymer ?
#
loop_
_entity_poly.entity_id
_entity_poly.type
_entity_poly.pdbx_seq_one_letter_code
_entity_poly.pdbx_strand_id
1 'polypeptide(L)'
;THTNFHIGRAENIVDYTVQTRNHYLGNDHAYILLDGGNYYIVDNNTQNHTYLNERRLEPSKPTLFHAGDTIRMADVVFNVIMGS
;
A
#
# COMPACT_ATOMS: atom_id res chain seq x y z
N THR A 1 -2.42 2.97 19.97
CA THR A 1 -1.18 2.46 19.37
C THR A 1 -1.41 2.08 17.92
N HIS A 2 -0.53 2.46 17.04
CA HIS A 2 -0.63 2.09 15.64
C HIS A 2 0.73 1.64 15.13
N THR A 3 0.70 0.84 14.05
CA THR A 3 1.90 0.32 13.41
C THR A 3 1.80 0.62 11.92
N ASN A 4 2.89 1.09 11.34
CA ASN A 4 2.99 1.36 9.93
C ASN A 4 3.88 0.31 9.27
N PHE A 5 3.45 -0.17 8.09
CA PHE A 5 4.21 -1.13 7.30
C PHE A 5 4.34 -0.60 5.88
N HIS A 6 5.54 -0.16 5.53
CA HIS A 6 5.81 0.52 4.26
C HIS A 6 6.16 -0.44 3.14
N ILE A 7 5.69 -0.14 1.94
CA ILE A 7 5.86 -0.96 0.75
C ILE A 7 6.37 -0.08 -0.40
N GLY A 8 7.41 -0.53 -1.09
CA GLY A 8 7.96 0.22 -2.21
C GLY A 8 9.15 -0.46 -2.84
N ARG A 9 9.93 0.29 -3.64
CA ARG A 9 11.10 -0.23 -4.34
C ARG A 9 12.40 -0.07 -3.56
N ALA A 10 12.46 0.89 -2.64
CA ALA A 10 13.72 1.23 -1.96
C ALA A 10 13.94 0.37 -0.72
N GLU A 11 14.74 -0.65 -0.87
CA GLU A 11 15.01 -1.66 0.14
C GLU A 11 15.39 -1.07 1.50
N ASN A 12 16.11 0.04 1.51
CA ASN A 12 16.63 0.63 2.75
C ASN A 12 15.63 1.51 3.50
N ILE A 13 14.45 1.78 2.93
CA ILE A 13 13.47 2.67 3.57
C ILE A 13 12.08 2.06 3.73
N VAL A 14 11.84 0.86 3.17
CA VAL A 14 10.53 0.21 3.28
C VAL A 14 10.64 -1.13 4.00
N ASP A 15 9.51 -1.60 4.53
CA ASP A 15 9.44 -2.89 5.22
C ASP A 15 9.30 -4.05 4.24
N TYR A 16 8.66 -3.82 3.10
CA TYR A 16 8.53 -4.81 2.04
C TYR A 16 8.97 -4.21 0.72
N THR A 17 10.01 -4.80 0.14
CA THR A 17 10.57 -4.35 -1.13
C THR A 17 9.93 -5.11 -2.28
N VAL A 18 9.35 -4.38 -3.22
CA VAL A 18 8.76 -4.97 -4.42
C VAL A 18 9.82 -5.03 -5.51
N GLN A 19 10.04 -6.22 -6.04
CA GLN A 19 10.96 -6.43 -7.17
C GLN A 19 10.22 -6.12 -8.47
N THR A 20 10.60 -5.06 -9.13
CA THR A 20 9.99 -4.65 -10.39
C THR A 20 11.05 -4.06 -11.31
N ARG A 21 10.89 -4.28 -12.62
CA ARG A 21 11.84 -3.78 -13.63
C ARG A 21 11.55 -2.35 -14.06
N ASN A 22 10.34 -1.88 -13.82
CA ASN A 22 9.97 -0.51 -14.19
C ASN A 22 10.09 0.42 -12.98
N HIS A 23 9.90 1.70 -13.21
CA HIS A 23 9.99 2.73 -12.18
C HIS A 23 8.64 3.35 -11.84
N TYR A 24 7.55 2.66 -12.14
CA TYR A 24 6.21 3.17 -11.85
C TYR A 24 5.90 3.12 -10.37
N LEU A 25 6.38 2.11 -9.67
CA LEU A 25 6.22 1.99 -8.24
C LEU A 25 7.18 2.95 -7.53
N GLY A 26 6.69 3.71 -6.58
CA GLY A 26 7.52 4.64 -5.83
C GLY A 26 8.51 3.94 -4.89
N ASN A 27 9.55 4.65 -4.48
CA ASN A 27 10.53 4.13 -3.53
C ASN A 27 9.89 3.76 -2.20
N ASP A 28 9.00 4.62 -1.69
CA ASP A 28 8.14 4.35 -0.54
C ASP A 28 6.72 4.67 -1.02
N HIS A 29 6.11 3.69 -1.66
CA HIS A 29 4.90 3.94 -2.45
C HIS A 29 3.66 4.12 -1.57
N ALA A 30 3.47 3.22 -0.65
CA ALA A 30 2.30 3.23 0.21
C ALA A 30 2.63 2.53 1.52
N TYR A 31 1.78 2.71 2.51
CA TYR A 31 1.95 1.96 3.75
C TYR A 31 0.61 1.48 4.29
N ILE A 32 0.69 0.40 5.04
CA ILE A 32 -0.45 -0.15 5.75
C ILE A 32 -0.37 0.36 7.17
N LEU A 33 -1.47 0.94 7.63
CA LEU A 33 -1.61 1.44 9.00
C LEU A 33 -2.54 0.52 9.76
N LEU A 34 -2.05 -0.05 10.85
CA LEU A 34 -2.88 -0.82 11.77
C LEU A 34 -3.22 0.07 12.97
N ASP A 35 -4.48 0.32 13.18
CA ASP A 35 -4.95 1.17 14.26
C ASP A 35 -6.30 0.69 14.77
N GLY A 36 -6.40 0.46 16.07
CA GLY A 36 -7.66 0.03 16.69
C GLY A 36 -8.20 -1.29 16.18
N GLY A 37 -7.34 -2.19 15.71
CA GLY A 37 -7.76 -3.47 15.14
C GLY A 37 -8.18 -3.42 13.69
N ASN A 38 -8.13 -2.25 13.07
CA ASN A 38 -8.47 -2.06 11.67
C ASN A 38 -7.22 -1.80 10.84
N TYR A 39 -7.26 -2.20 9.55
CA TYR A 39 -6.19 -1.97 8.61
C TYR A 39 -6.58 -0.91 7.60
N TYR A 40 -5.69 0.03 7.37
CA TYR A 40 -5.88 1.11 6.42
C TYR A 40 -4.73 1.11 5.42
N ILE A 41 -5.02 1.46 4.16
CA ILE A 41 -3.99 1.68 3.16
C ILE A 41 -3.86 3.18 2.92
N VAL A 42 -2.61 3.66 2.85
CA VAL A 42 -2.31 5.08 2.65
C VAL A 42 -1.35 5.23 1.49
N ASP A 43 -1.75 5.99 0.48
CA ASP A 43 -0.85 6.35 -0.61
C ASP A 43 0.11 7.45 -0.14
N ASN A 44 1.40 7.24 -0.35
CA ASN A 44 2.42 8.17 0.13
C ASN A 44 2.69 9.30 -0.88
N ASN A 45 1.62 9.90 -1.38
CA ASN A 45 1.65 11.00 -2.34
C ASN A 45 2.45 10.66 -3.59
N THR A 46 2.15 9.51 -4.17
CA THR A 46 2.91 8.99 -5.31
C THR A 46 2.44 9.55 -6.64
N GLN A 47 3.34 9.51 -7.62
CA GLN A 47 3.04 9.95 -8.97
C GLN A 47 2.08 9.01 -9.70
N ASN A 48 2.20 7.71 -9.45
CA ASN A 48 1.42 6.68 -10.16
C ASN A 48 0.31 6.07 -9.31
N HIS A 49 0.06 6.65 -8.13
CA HIS A 49 -1.10 6.40 -7.29
C HIS A 49 -1.23 4.99 -6.72
N THR A 50 -2.12 4.86 -5.76
CA THR A 50 -2.55 3.61 -5.15
C THR A 50 -4.06 3.50 -5.31
N TYR A 51 -4.55 2.29 -5.57
CA TYR A 51 -5.97 2.03 -5.82
C TYR A 51 -6.45 0.93 -4.89
N LEU A 52 -7.64 1.10 -4.34
CA LEU A 52 -8.33 0.06 -3.58
C LEU A 52 -9.55 -0.37 -4.38
N ASN A 53 -9.58 -1.64 -4.81
CA ASN A 53 -10.62 -2.17 -5.69
C ASN A 53 -10.83 -1.28 -6.91
N GLU A 54 -9.71 -0.84 -7.53
CA GLU A 54 -9.64 0.02 -8.71
C GLU A 54 -10.21 1.42 -8.50
N ARG A 55 -10.35 1.85 -7.25
CA ARG A 55 -10.67 3.24 -6.90
C ARG A 55 -9.41 3.93 -6.43
N ARG A 56 -9.07 5.02 -7.09
CA ARG A 56 -7.89 5.81 -6.76
C ARG A 56 -8.03 6.42 -5.36
N LEU A 57 -7.01 6.22 -4.53
CA LEU A 57 -6.98 6.78 -3.18
C LEU A 57 -6.50 8.23 -3.20
N GLU A 58 -7.04 9.03 -2.31
CA GLU A 58 -6.50 10.36 -2.06
C GLU A 58 -5.15 10.22 -1.36
N PRO A 59 -4.12 10.97 -1.78
CA PRO A 59 -2.82 10.90 -1.13
C PRO A 59 -2.90 11.23 0.36
N SER A 60 -2.14 10.48 1.14
CA SER A 60 -1.97 10.67 2.59
C SER A 60 -3.25 10.51 3.40
N LYS A 61 -4.29 9.94 2.82
CA LYS A 61 -5.55 9.71 3.52
C LYS A 61 -5.74 8.22 3.80
N PRO A 62 -5.82 7.79 5.07
CA PRO A 62 -6.06 6.39 5.39
C PRO A 62 -7.41 5.93 4.86
N THR A 63 -7.43 4.77 4.21
CA THR A 63 -8.64 4.16 3.67
C THR A 63 -8.74 2.74 4.18
N LEU A 64 -9.85 2.41 4.83
CA LEU A 64 -10.09 1.10 5.43
C LEU A 64 -10.17 0.03 4.36
N PHE A 65 -9.51 -1.12 4.59
CA PHE A 65 -9.61 -2.26 3.70
C PHE A 65 -9.79 -3.56 4.47
N HIS A 66 -10.22 -4.61 3.77
CA HIS A 66 -10.57 -5.89 4.37
C HIS A 66 -10.04 -7.04 3.52
N ALA A 67 -10.07 -8.25 4.10
CA ALA A 67 -9.80 -9.46 3.34
C ALA A 67 -10.72 -9.54 2.12
N GLY A 68 -10.17 -9.96 0.99
CA GLY A 68 -10.89 -10.01 -0.29
C GLY A 68 -10.74 -8.77 -1.15
N ASP A 69 -10.23 -7.68 -0.57
CA ASP A 69 -9.97 -6.47 -1.34
C ASP A 69 -8.73 -6.62 -2.20
N THR A 70 -8.63 -5.80 -3.24
CA THR A 70 -7.47 -5.72 -4.12
C THR A 70 -6.83 -4.35 -3.96
N ILE A 71 -5.53 -4.32 -3.71
CA ILE A 71 -4.75 -3.09 -3.65
C ILE A 71 -3.81 -3.07 -4.85
N ARG A 72 -3.84 -1.99 -5.63
CA ARG A 72 -2.92 -1.81 -6.75
C ARG A 72 -2.05 -0.58 -6.49
N MET A 73 -0.75 -0.78 -6.52
CA MET A 73 0.25 0.30 -6.38
C MET A 73 0.92 0.46 -7.74
N ALA A 74 0.63 1.56 -8.44
CA ALA A 74 1.06 1.73 -9.83
C ALA A 74 0.54 0.56 -10.68
N ASP A 75 1.42 -0.33 -11.14
CA ASP A 75 1.04 -1.50 -11.94
C ASP A 75 1.15 -2.82 -11.16
N VAL A 76 1.42 -2.75 -9.86
CA VAL A 76 1.60 -3.96 -9.03
C VAL A 76 0.34 -4.22 -8.22
N VAL A 77 -0.20 -5.43 -8.36
CA VAL A 77 -1.47 -5.83 -7.73
C VAL A 77 -1.21 -6.75 -6.55
N PHE A 78 -1.84 -6.43 -5.44
CA PHE A 78 -1.84 -7.26 -4.24
C PHE A 78 -3.27 -7.67 -3.91
N ASN A 79 -3.47 -8.95 -3.65
CA ASN A 79 -4.76 -9.45 -3.17
C ASN A 79 -4.68 -9.58 -1.65
N VAL A 80 -5.65 -9.02 -0.95
CA VAL A 80 -5.66 -9.04 0.51
C VAL A 80 -6.25 -10.36 1.00
N ILE A 81 -5.44 -11.12 1.70
CA ILE A 81 -5.89 -12.34 2.38
C ILE A 81 -5.51 -12.22 3.84
N MET A 82 -6.39 -12.69 4.72
CA MET A 82 -6.13 -12.69 6.14
C MET A 82 -5.83 -14.11 6.60
N GLY A 83 -4.65 -14.27 7.18
CA GLY A 83 -4.29 -15.54 7.80
C GLY A 83 -5.15 -15.80 9.02
N SER A 84 -5.45 -17.05 9.26
CA SER A 84 -6.19 -17.46 10.44
C SER A 84 -5.26 -17.94 11.56
#